data_0383ab8e7aaa0e034609a58574c9b33e
#
_entry.id   0383ab8e7aaa0e034609a58574c9b33e
#
_cell.length_a   1.000
_cell.length_b   1.000
_cell.length_c   1.000
_cell.angle_alpha   90.00
_cell.angle_beta   90.00
_cell.angle_gamma   90.00
#
_symmetry.space_group_name_H-M   'P 1'
#
loop_
_entity.id
_entity.type
_entity.pdbx_description
1 polymer ?
#
loop_
_entity_poly.entity_id
_entity_poly.type
_entity_poly.pdbx_seq_one_letter_code
_entity_poly.pdbx_strand_id
1 'polypeptide(L)'
;MTRNHDEDRLVRALHDRADDMDPLLLAFDDVRSSARGIRRRRRVLGGVVAAVVAAVAVPVGLTAVDGTRADRPVAPATSIPTPAPTSTASPAPTDRTVTLTAQGVDAGAPPAIAYLRDHAVVRPDGAEQGLPAAYSSIYPYRGGWVAVERREGTPYVVRLDASGTEVSAVPGGDRIAVSSDGLQLSWSVSGLAGKPSRLVLDTSNGHSDAPTTVDVPAGQQVTPVGFLDAGRVLYRVDGAQPTFWVTDFGSPPVQVRDVSNVTAVSGAGGVLADQTASNDDGTSCWVVRSVTGSAADEALARSCDWTFQAFSPDGSRLVGVPSDSDGLGAAAVAVLDAGTGKPVVTFERSRTGDAFVARTVWEDDAHLLASMFEDGSWHLLRLGVDGTVEWLKGSAGAEESSPFAFSARP
;
A
#
# COMPACT_ATOMS: atom_id res chain seq x y z
N MET A 1 18.35 -50.14 17.10
CA MET A 1 17.26 -49.74 18.02
C MET A 1 17.74 -48.72 19.05
N THR A 2 18.51 -47.70 18.67
CA THR A 2 19.08 -46.69 19.60
C THR A 2 18.67 -45.24 19.28
N ARG A 3 17.84 -45.03 18.25
CA ARG A 3 17.49 -43.68 17.80
C ARG A 3 16.36 -43.00 18.60
N ASN A 4 15.47 -43.76 19.22
CA ASN A 4 14.33 -43.17 19.97
C ASN A 4 14.71 -42.62 21.35
N HIS A 5 15.83 -43.03 21.93
CA HIS A 5 16.19 -42.64 23.31
C HIS A 5 16.76 -41.20 23.37
N ASP A 6 17.42 -40.77 22.31
CA ASP A 6 17.99 -39.41 22.23
C ASP A 6 16.94 -38.37 21.88
N GLU A 7 15.93 -38.71 21.07
CA GLU A 7 14.77 -37.84 20.78
C GLU A 7 13.92 -37.62 22.04
N ASP A 8 13.63 -38.67 22.82
CA ASP A 8 12.90 -38.57 24.07
C ASP A 8 13.64 -37.76 25.14
N ARG A 9 14.97 -37.77 25.08
CA ARG A 9 15.84 -37.02 25.98
C ARG A 9 15.87 -35.55 25.60
N LEU A 10 15.88 -35.24 24.30
CA LEU A 10 15.83 -33.88 23.76
C LEU A 10 14.48 -33.23 24.02
N VAL A 11 13.39 -33.97 23.81
CA VAL A 11 12.02 -33.49 24.06
C VAL A 11 11.81 -33.18 25.56
N ARG A 12 12.33 -34.05 26.45
CA ARG A 12 12.28 -33.78 27.91
C ARG A 12 13.12 -32.58 28.30
N ALA A 13 14.33 -32.44 27.78
CA ALA A 13 15.19 -31.29 28.05
C ALA A 13 14.61 -29.97 27.53
N LEU A 14 13.86 -30.00 26.43
CA LEU A 14 13.13 -28.83 25.90
C LEU A 14 11.91 -28.51 26.74
N HIS A 15 11.17 -29.51 27.25
CA HIS A 15 10.05 -29.30 28.17
C HIS A 15 10.51 -28.75 29.52
N ASP A 16 11.54 -29.36 30.14
CA ASP A 16 12.11 -28.88 31.39
C ASP A 16 12.61 -27.42 31.27
N ARG A 17 13.14 -27.04 30.09
CA ARG A 17 13.60 -25.66 29.84
C ARG A 17 12.47 -24.69 29.52
N ALA A 18 11.35 -25.18 28.99
CA ALA A 18 10.15 -24.39 28.79
C ALA A 18 9.42 -24.15 30.11
N ASP A 19 9.42 -25.14 31.01
CA ASP A 19 8.82 -25.05 32.35
C ASP A 19 9.68 -24.22 33.33
N ASP A 20 11.01 -24.17 33.13
CA ASP A 20 11.96 -23.32 33.89
C ASP A 20 12.02 -21.88 33.38
N MET A 21 11.46 -21.59 32.20
CA MET A 21 11.15 -20.22 31.82
C MET A 21 9.89 -19.84 32.59
N ASP A 22 10.14 -19.22 33.76
CA ASP A 22 9.13 -18.40 34.45
C ASP A 22 8.30 -17.74 33.34
N PRO A 23 6.96 -17.86 33.31
CA PRO A 23 6.18 -17.10 32.37
C PRO A 23 6.51 -15.65 32.67
N LEU A 24 7.58 -15.15 32.10
CA LEU A 24 7.77 -13.77 31.78
C LEU A 24 6.54 -13.47 30.95
N LEU A 25 5.47 -13.21 31.71
CA LEU A 25 4.46 -12.24 31.38
C LEU A 25 5.24 -10.96 31.09
N LEU A 26 5.97 -10.95 29.95
CA LEU A 26 6.08 -9.75 29.18
C LEU A 26 4.62 -9.43 28.88
N ALA A 27 3.98 -8.83 29.92
CA ALA A 27 2.64 -8.39 29.81
C ALA A 27 2.68 -7.54 28.56
N PHE A 28 1.86 -7.87 27.59
CA PHE A 28 1.73 -7.06 26.36
C PHE A 28 1.67 -5.57 26.73
N ASP A 29 1.18 -5.26 27.92
CA ASP A 29 1.18 -3.94 28.54
C ASP A 29 2.58 -3.38 28.86
N ASP A 30 3.59 -4.19 29.18
CA ASP A 30 4.95 -3.71 29.45
C ASP A 30 5.69 -3.38 28.14
N VAL A 31 5.48 -4.17 27.08
CA VAL A 31 5.99 -3.85 25.74
C VAL A 31 5.29 -2.59 25.21
N ARG A 32 3.99 -2.47 25.47
CA ARG A 32 3.18 -1.29 25.12
C ARG A 32 3.58 -0.03 25.89
N SER A 33 3.81 -0.18 27.20
CA SER A 33 4.24 0.95 28.04
C SER A 33 5.64 1.40 27.66
N SER A 34 6.53 0.48 27.28
CA SER A 34 7.87 0.78 26.78
C SER A 34 7.80 1.49 25.42
N ALA A 35 6.93 1.06 24.52
CA ALA A 35 6.69 1.74 23.23
C ALA A 35 6.13 3.15 23.44
N ARG A 36 5.18 3.32 24.37
CA ARG A 36 4.66 4.66 24.74
C ARG A 36 5.73 5.55 25.38
N GLY A 37 6.63 4.96 26.16
CA GLY A 37 7.77 5.67 26.78
C GLY A 37 8.77 6.18 25.74
N ILE A 38 9.03 5.40 24.70
CA ILE A 38 9.89 5.79 23.56
C ILE A 38 9.21 6.91 22.75
N ARG A 39 7.91 6.82 22.51
CA ARG A 39 7.12 7.91 21.89
C ARG A 39 7.25 9.23 22.65
N ARG A 40 7.12 9.21 23.98
CA ARG A 40 7.25 10.42 24.81
C ARG A 40 8.66 11.01 24.76
N ARG A 41 9.70 10.19 24.78
CA ARG A 41 11.10 10.66 24.72
C ARG A 41 11.44 11.28 23.36
N ARG A 42 10.96 10.71 22.26
CA ARG A 42 11.17 11.29 20.90
C ARG A 42 10.42 12.61 20.70
N ARG A 43 9.23 12.78 21.30
CA ARG A 43 8.49 14.06 21.25
C ARG A 43 9.18 15.21 22.01
N VAL A 44 9.97 14.90 23.04
CA VAL A 44 10.71 15.91 23.81
C VAL A 44 11.99 16.34 23.10
N LEU A 45 12.58 15.49 22.26
CA LEU A 45 13.81 15.79 21.51
C LEU A 45 13.57 16.53 20.18
N GLY A 46 12.35 16.47 19.62
CA GLY A 46 11.98 17.17 18.38
C GLY A 46 11.66 18.66 18.52
N GLY A 47 11.75 19.22 19.74
CA GLY A 47 11.31 20.59 20.05
C GLY A 47 12.36 21.71 19.99
N VAL A 48 13.62 21.43 19.62
CA VAL A 48 14.68 22.45 19.61
C VAL A 48 15.55 22.34 18.36
N VAL A 49 15.02 22.73 17.20
CA VAL A 49 15.83 23.29 16.10
C VAL A 49 14.95 24.24 15.28
N ALA A 50 14.84 25.47 15.70
CA ALA A 50 14.39 26.56 14.83
C ALA A 50 15.32 27.74 15.13
N ALA A 51 16.23 28.03 14.24
CA ALA A 51 16.79 29.30 13.84
C ALA A 51 18.22 29.10 13.32
N VAL A 52 18.40 29.22 12.04
CA VAL A 52 19.37 30.10 11.35
C VAL A 52 19.32 29.74 9.86
N VAL A 53 18.65 30.53 9.04
CA VAL A 53 18.89 30.57 7.59
C VAL A 53 19.36 31.95 7.23
N ALA A 54 20.65 32.07 6.95
CA ALA A 54 21.25 33.26 6.36
C ALA A 54 21.15 33.15 4.82
N ALA A 55 20.61 34.19 4.22
CA ALA A 55 20.46 34.33 2.77
C ALA A 55 21.84 34.51 2.09
N VAL A 56 22.06 33.75 1.01
CA VAL A 56 23.11 34.06 0.03
C VAL A 56 22.44 34.16 -1.34
N ALA A 57 22.37 35.37 -1.86
CA ALA A 57 21.99 35.66 -3.22
C ALA A 57 23.21 35.60 -4.15
N VAL A 58 23.09 34.84 -5.23
CA VAL A 58 24.07 34.81 -6.34
C VAL A 58 23.34 35.18 -7.62
N PRO A 59 23.80 36.20 -8.38
CA PRO A 59 23.18 36.53 -9.67
C PRO A 59 23.82 35.68 -10.79
N VAL A 60 23.00 35.10 -11.64
CA VAL A 60 23.45 34.43 -12.87
C VAL A 60 23.13 35.31 -14.08
N GLY A 61 24.18 35.63 -14.82
CA GLY A 61 24.14 36.45 -16.00
C GLY A 61 23.63 35.71 -17.22
N LEU A 62 22.93 36.45 -18.06
CA LEU A 62 22.48 36.12 -19.41
C LEU A 62 23.63 36.18 -20.39
N THR A 63 23.84 35.14 -21.19
CA THR A 63 24.58 35.27 -22.46
C THR A 63 23.69 34.83 -23.63
N ALA A 64 23.41 35.78 -24.49
CA ALA A 64 22.78 35.57 -25.76
C ALA A 64 23.81 35.02 -26.76
N VAL A 65 23.41 34.07 -27.62
CA VAL A 65 24.15 33.67 -28.78
C VAL A 65 23.23 33.72 -29.99
N ASP A 66 23.57 34.64 -30.91
CA ASP A 66 23.04 34.74 -32.27
C ASP A 66 23.53 33.59 -33.17
N GLY A 67 22.68 33.09 -34.04
CA GLY A 67 23.03 32.03 -34.98
C GLY A 67 22.10 31.91 -36.18
N THR A 68 22.34 32.77 -37.17
CA THR A 68 22.18 32.63 -38.67
C THR A 68 21.07 31.79 -39.28
N ARG A 69 20.32 32.51 -40.11
CA ARG A 69 19.34 32.06 -41.11
C ARG A 69 19.94 31.09 -42.14
N ALA A 70 19.14 30.09 -42.52
CA ALA A 70 19.19 29.43 -43.80
C ALA A 70 17.80 29.32 -44.39
N ASP A 71 17.61 29.89 -45.58
CA ASP A 71 16.40 29.86 -46.39
C ASP A 71 16.05 28.44 -46.86
N ARG A 72 14.75 28.09 -46.77
CA ARG A 72 14.20 26.92 -47.45
C ARG A 72 12.78 27.17 -47.96
N PRO A 73 12.42 26.68 -49.15
CA PRO A 73 11.23 27.09 -49.90
C PRO A 73 9.93 26.48 -49.32
N VAL A 74 8.89 27.28 -49.47
CA VAL A 74 7.50 27.03 -49.02
C VAL A 74 6.84 26.01 -49.95
N ALA A 75 6.24 24.97 -49.36
CA ALA A 75 5.21 24.13 -49.99
C ALA A 75 3.86 24.37 -49.31
N PRO A 76 2.74 24.39 -50.02
CA PRO A 76 1.44 24.72 -49.46
C PRO A 76 0.87 23.50 -48.76
N ALA A 77 0.58 23.63 -47.47
CA ALA A 77 -0.20 22.66 -46.69
C ALA A 77 -1.48 23.27 -46.24
N THR A 78 -2.56 22.83 -46.82
CA THR A 78 -3.91 23.06 -46.33
C THR A 78 -4.29 21.89 -45.43
N SER A 79 -4.10 22.03 -44.15
CA SER A 79 -4.75 21.17 -43.14
C SER A 79 -5.22 22.05 -41.99
N ILE A 80 -6.52 22.06 -41.81
CA ILE A 80 -7.18 22.71 -40.67
C ILE A 80 -6.72 21.98 -39.41
N PRO A 81 -6.06 22.61 -38.41
CA PRO A 81 -5.72 21.96 -37.18
C PRO A 81 -6.99 21.67 -36.40
N THR A 82 -7.28 20.41 -36.16
CA THR A 82 -8.20 19.98 -35.12
C THR A 82 -7.70 20.54 -33.79
N PRO A 83 -8.50 21.26 -33.00
CA PRO A 83 -8.07 21.74 -31.70
C PRO A 83 -7.66 20.54 -30.85
N ALA A 84 -6.42 20.53 -30.40
CA ALA A 84 -5.95 19.58 -29.42
C ALA A 84 -6.78 19.71 -28.15
N PRO A 85 -7.14 18.61 -27.47
CA PRO A 85 -7.81 18.70 -26.20
C PRO A 85 -6.95 19.54 -25.27
N THR A 86 -7.55 20.59 -24.72
CA THR A 86 -6.91 21.45 -23.72
C THR A 86 -6.65 20.55 -22.50
N SER A 87 -5.42 20.16 -22.32
CA SER A 87 -4.97 19.49 -21.10
C SER A 87 -5.25 20.49 -19.98
N THR A 88 -6.24 20.18 -19.15
CA THR A 88 -6.49 20.93 -17.91
C THR A 88 -5.27 20.73 -17.05
N ALA A 89 -4.43 21.76 -16.93
CA ALA A 89 -3.26 21.73 -16.09
C ALA A 89 -3.69 21.30 -14.68
N SER A 90 -3.12 20.22 -14.18
CA SER A 90 -3.28 19.83 -12.78
C SER A 90 -2.92 21.04 -11.91
N PRO A 91 -3.72 21.39 -10.90
CA PRO A 91 -3.38 22.51 -10.04
C PRO A 91 -1.99 22.32 -9.46
N ALA A 92 -1.19 23.37 -9.46
CA ALA A 92 0.14 23.34 -8.86
C ALA A 92 0.01 22.88 -7.41
N PRO A 93 0.95 22.02 -6.92
CA PRO A 93 0.93 21.54 -5.55
C PRO A 93 0.97 22.72 -4.59
N THR A 94 -0.10 22.93 -3.85
CA THR A 94 -0.16 23.88 -2.74
C THR A 94 0.16 23.07 -1.49
N ASP A 95 1.26 23.35 -0.84
CA ASP A 95 1.63 22.79 0.48
C ASP A 95 0.60 23.27 1.52
N ARG A 96 -0.54 22.60 1.56
CA ARG A 96 -1.67 22.93 2.42
C ARG A 96 -1.76 21.91 3.54
N THR A 97 -1.68 22.36 4.77
CA THR A 97 -1.94 21.55 5.95
C THR A 97 -3.36 21.76 6.45
N VAL A 98 -4.05 20.64 6.68
CA VAL A 98 -5.42 20.59 7.20
C VAL A 98 -5.41 19.83 8.51
N THR A 99 -6.07 20.37 9.55
CA THR A 99 -6.23 19.65 10.81
C THR A 99 -7.22 18.50 10.60
N LEU A 100 -6.75 17.28 10.90
CA LEU A 100 -7.54 16.06 10.81
C LEU A 100 -8.22 15.79 12.16
N THR A 101 -9.52 15.83 12.16
CA THR A 101 -10.41 15.51 13.28
C THR A 101 -11.75 15.01 12.74
N ALA A 102 -12.44 14.17 13.49
CA ALA A 102 -13.82 13.78 13.21
C ALA A 102 -14.84 14.73 13.84
N GLN A 103 -14.39 15.65 14.70
CA GLN A 103 -15.29 16.56 15.44
C GLN A 103 -15.64 17.78 14.60
N GLY A 104 -16.94 18.09 14.54
CA GLY A 104 -17.44 19.27 13.83
C GLY A 104 -17.30 19.20 12.31
N VAL A 105 -17.09 18.01 11.78
CA VAL A 105 -16.99 17.77 10.33
C VAL A 105 -18.35 17.39 9.77
N ASP A 106 -18.66 17.91 8.58
CA ASP A 106 -19.92 17.63 7.90
C ASP A 106 -20.04 16.15 7.52
N ALA A 107 -21.26 15.63 7.55
CA ALA A 107 -21.53 14.27 7.10
C ALA A 107 -21.43 14.19 5.58
N GLY A 108 -20.60 13.26 5.09
CA GLY A 108 -20.43 12.98 3.66
C GLY A 108 -21.42 11.95 3.13
N ALA A 109 -21.46 11.82 1.82
CA ALA A 109 -22.18 10.74 1.13
C ALA A 109 -21.51 9.37 1.42
N PRO A 110 -22.24 8.25 1.32
CA PRO A 110 -21.66 6.92 1.44
C PRO A 110 -20.44 6.74 0.55
N PRO A 111 -19.44 5.91 0.96
CA PRO A 111 -18.27 5.63 0.14
C PRO A 111 -18.64 5.03 -1.23
N ALA A 112 -17.94 5.45 -2.27
CA ALA A 112 -18.12 4.90 -3.63
C ALA A 112 -17.47 3.51 -3.80
N ILE A 113 -16.69 3.06 -2.81
CA ILE A 113 -16.11 1.71 -2.79
C ILE A 113 -16.68 0.90 -1.63
N ALA A 114 -16.71 -0.40 -1.79
CA ALA A 114 -17.06 -1.28 -0.69
C ALA A 114 -15.93 -1.36 0.35
N TYR A 115 -16.32 -1.58 1.59
CA TYR A 115 -15.38 -1.79 2.69
C TYR A 115 -15.91 -2.81 3.70
N LEU A 116 -15.01 -3.39 4.46
CA LEU A 116 -15.40 -4.23 5.60
C LEU A 116 -15.69 -3.37 6.82
N ARG A 117 -16.77 -3.70 7.50
CA ARG A 117 -17.08 -3.24 8.85
C ARG A 117 -17.38 -4.46 9.73
N ASP A 118 -16.48 -4.74 10.65
CA ASP A 118 -16.54 -5.97 11.46
C ASP A 118 -16.58 -7.23 10.56
N HIS A 119 -17.71 -7.93 10.52
CA HIS A 119 -17.93 -9.13 9.72
C HIS A 119 -18.91 -8.90 8.55
N ALA A 120 -19.02 -7.68 8.08
CA ALA A 120 -19.91 -7.34 6.98
C ALA A 120 -19.20 -6.54 5.89
N VAL A 121 -19.58 -6.76 4.64
CA VAL A 121 -19.27 -5.84 3.54
C VAL A 121 -20.32 -4.74 3.53
N VAL A 122 -19.88 -3.51 3.58
CA VAL A 122 -20.71 -2.33 3.31
C VAL A 122 -20.48 -1.95 1.86
N ARG A 123 -21.55 -1.95 1.07
CA ARG A 123 -21.52 -1.62 -0.36
C ARG A 123 -21.67 -0.11 -0.59
N PRO A 124 -21.35 0.39 -1.80
CA PRO A 124 -21.51 1.81 -2.13
C PRO A 124 -22.93 2.35 -1.97
N ASP A 125 -23.93 1.50 -2.10
CA ASP A 125 -25.35 1.85 -1.86
C ASP A 125 -25.71 1.91 -0.35
N GLY A 126 -24.73 1.68 0.54
CA GLY A 126 -24.91 1.62 1.98
C GLY A 126 -25.49 0.32 2.50
N ALA A 127 -25.81 -0.63 1.62
CA ALA A 127 -26.32 -1.93 2.05
C ALA A 127 -25.20 -2.74 2.72
N GLU A 128 -25.53 -3.33 3.87
CA GLU A 128 -24.65 -4.18 4.63
C GLU A 128 -24.98 -5.64 4.39
N GLN A 129 -23.96 -6.41 4.13
CA GLN A 129 -24.07 -7.83 3.89
C GLN A 129 -23.15 -8.59 4.83
N GLY A 130 -23.73 -9.41 5.71
CA GLY A 130 -22.98 -10.30 6.59
C GLY A 130 -22.16 -11.30 5.77
N LEU A 131 -20.94 -11.55 6.22
CA LEU A 131 -20.00 -12.50 5.63
C LEU A 131 -19.94 -13.78 6.45
N PRO A 132 -19.65 -14.95 5.83
CA PRO A 132 -19.62 -16.24 6.54
C PRO A 132 -18.42 -16.36 7.50
N ALA A 133 -17.39 -15.54 7.33
CA ALA A 133 -16.19 -15.57 8.18
C ALA A 133 -15.60 -14.16 8.37
N ALA A 134 -14.64 -14.04 9.28
CA ALA A 134 -13.82 -12.85 9.42
C ALA A 134 -12.71 -12.86 8.38
N TYR A 135 -12.73 -11.91 7.48
CA TYR A 135 -11.70 -11.75 6.45
C TYR A 135 -10.74 -10.63 6.83
N SER A 136 -9.45 -10.85 6.62
CA SER A 136 -8.42 -9.83 6.85
C SER A 136 -8.38 -8.76 5.75
N SER A 137 -8.83 -9.12 4.56
CA SER A 137 -8.94 -8.24 3.39
C SER A 137 -9.98 -8.78 2.42
N ILE A 138 -10.58 -7.88 1.65
CA ILE A 138 -11.56 -8.20 0.62
C ILE A 138 -11.34 -7.27 -0.58
N TYR A 139 -11.53 -7.79 -1.79
CA TYR A 139 -11.35 -7.05 -3.04
C TYR A 139 -12.50 -7.36 -3.99
N PRO A 140 -13.02 -6.39 -4.73
CA PRO A 140 -13.95 -6.65 -5.83
C PRO A 140 -13.28 -7.56 -6.87
N TYR A 141 -13.97 -8.62 -7.26
CA TYR A 141 -13.47 -9.55 -8.25
C TYR A 141 -14.63 -10.19 -9.01
N ARG A 142 -14.71 -9.92 -10.32
CA ARG A 142 -15.67 -10.54 -11.26
C ARG A 142 -17.14 -10.51 -10.81
N GLY A 143 -17.59 -9.34 -10.36
CA GLY A 143 -18.97 -9.15 -9.90
C GLY A 143 -19.28 -9.73 -8.53
N GLY A 144 -18.30 -10.33 -7.86
CA GLY A 144 -18.31 -10.76 -6.46
C GLY A 144 -17.09 -10.24 -5.75
N TRP A 145 -16.51 -11.09 -4.89
CA TRP A 145 -15.40 -10.71 -4.04
C TRP A 145 -14.33 -11.81 -4.01
N VAL A 146 -13.10 -11.40 -3.75
CA VAL A 146 -12.04 -12.29 -3.30
C VAL A 146 -11.54 -11.80 -1.94
N ALA A 147 -11.32 -12.72 -1.03
CA ALA A 147 -10.93 -12.45 0.34
C ALA A 147 -9.77 -13.34 0.78
N VAL A 148 -9.10 -12.97 1.85
CA VAL A 148 -8.11 -13.82 2.52
C VAL A 148 -8.62 -14.20 3.89
N GLU A 149 -8.65 -15.51 4.16
CA GLU A 149 -9.07 -16.10 5.42
C GLU A 149 -7.97 -17.01 5.97
N ARG A 150 -7.85 -17.09 7.30
CA ARG A 150 -7.01 -18.10 7.95
C ARG A 150 -7.89 -19.18 8.57
N ARG A 151 -7.73 -20.42 8.08
CA ARG A 151 -8.35 -21.62 8.62
C ARG A 151 -7.29 -22.46 9.31
N GLU A 152 -7.39 -22.63 10.61
CA GLU A 152 -6.40 -23.40 11.40
C GLU A 152 -4.94 -22.98 11.13
N GLY A 153 -4.71 -21.65 11.02
CA GLY A 153 -3.40 -21.08 10.75
C GLY A 153 -2.96 -21.07 9.28
N THR A 154 -3.65 -21.82 8.41
CA THR A 154 -3.37 -21.83 6.96
C THR A 154 -4.14 -20.71 6.26
N PRO A 155 -3.48 -19.87 5.45
CA PRO A 155 -4.18 -18.87 4.66
C PRO A 155 -4.90 -19.51 3.47
N TYR A 156 -6.08 -19.00 3.16
CA TYR A 156 -6.90 -19.37 2.00
C TYR A 156 -7.29 -18.13 1.22
N VAL A 157 -7.23 -18.24 -0.09
CA VAL A 157 -7.87 -17.30 -1.02
C VAL A 157 -9.28 -17.79 -1.25
N VAL A 158 -10.26 -17.00 -0.78
CA VAL A 158 -11.68 -17.35 -0.80
C VAL A 158 -12.38 -16.48 -1.84
N ARG A 159 -13.11 -17.11 -2.75
CA ARG A 159 -13.98 -16.41 -3.71
C ARG A 159 -15.41 -16.42 -3.16
N LEU A 160 -16.01 -15.24 -3.15
CA LEU A 160 -17.39 -15.03 -2.76
C LEU A 160 -18.17 -14.50 -3.97
N ASP A 161 -19.41 -14.93 -4.11
CA ASP A 161 -20.32 -14.33 -5.09
C ASP A 161 -20.81 -12.94 -4.66
N ALA A 162 -21.65 -12.31 -5.48
CA ALA A 162 -22.22 -11.00 -5.19
C ALA A 162 -23.09 -11.00 -3.92
N SER A 163 -23.58 -12.17 -3.49
CA SER A 163 -24.33 -12.34 -2.24
C SER A 163 -23.42 -12.62 -1.02
N GLY A 164 -22.09 -12.63 -1.18
CA GLY A 164 -21.13 -12.96 -0.14
C GLY A 164 -21.07 -14.43 0.23
N THR A 165 -21.71 -15.29 -0.55
CA THR A 165 -21.64 -16.74 -0.36
C THR A 165 -20.31 -17.27 -0.92
N GLU A 166 -19.67 -18.15 -0.15
CA GLU A 166 -18.43 -18.79 -0.60
C GLU A 166 -18.68 -19.67 -1.83
N VAL A 167 -17.96 -19.38 -2.91
CA VAL A 167 -17.98 -20.17 -4.15
C VAL A 167 -16.83 -21.17 -4.18
N SER A 168 -15.67 -20.76 -3.72
CA SER A 168 -14.49 -21.61 -3.64
C SER A 168 -13.48 -21.07 -2.64
N ALA A 169 -12.66 -21.96 -2.07
CA ALA A 169 -11.51 -21.61 -1.26
C ALA A 169 -10.32 -22.48 -1.67
N VAL A 170 -9.20 -21.85 -1.92
CA VAL A 170 -7.95 -22.53 -2.27
C VAL A 170 -6.84 -22.14 -1.29
N PRO A 171 -5.97 -23.07 -0.88
CA PRO A 171 -4.81 -22.72 -0.09
C PRO A 171 -3.96 -21.68 -0.81
N GLY A 172 -3.58 -20.61 -0.11
CA GLY A 172 -2.83 -19.51 -0.71
C GLY A 172 -2.12 -18.67 0.34
N GLY A 173 -1.31 -17.73 -0.13
CA GLY A 173 -0.60 -16.79 0.72
C GLY A 173 -1.52 -15.73 1.33
N ASP A 174 -0.99 -15.00 2.32
CA ASP A 174 -1.70 -13.92 3.01
C ASP A 174 -1.93 -12.68 2.12
N ARG A 175 -1.25 -12.61 0.98
CA ARG A 175 -1.33 -11.50 0.05
C ARG A 175 -1.86 -11.96 -1.29
N ILE A 176 -2.75 -11.16 -1.82
CA ILE A 176 -3.30 -11.29 -3.16
C ILE A 176 -3.13 -9.96 -3.89
N ALA A 177 -3.06 -10.01 -5.20
CA ALA A 177 -3.14 -8.84 -6.07
C ALA A 177 -4.31 -9.04 -7.02
N VAL A 178 -5.09 -7.97 -7.21
CA VAL A 178 -6.21 -7.94 -8.15
C VAL A 178 -5.93 -6.85 -9.17
N SER A 179 -6.21 -7.10 -10.44
CA SER A 179 -6.04 -6.08 -11.48
C SER A 179 -7.02 -4.92 -11.32
N SER A 180 -6.69 -3.74 -11.85
CA SER A 180 -7.51 -2.52 -11.73
C SER A 180 -8.91 -2.67 -12.30
N ASP A 181 -9.12 -3.56 -13.27
CA ASP A 181 -10.43 -3.91 -13.81
C ASP A 181 -11.18 -4.96 -12.99
N GLY A 182 -10.54 -5.55 -11.95
CA GLY A 182 -11.12 -6.61 -11.12
C GLY A 182 -11.31 -7.94 -11.82
N LEU A 183 -10.67 -8.16 -12.97
CA LEU A 183 -10.87 -9.37 -13.77
C LEU A 183 -9.76 -10.42 -13.59
N GLN A 184 -8.60 -10.01 -13.10
CA GLN A 184 -7.46 -10.89 -12.87
C GLN A 184 -7.09 -10.92 -11.39
N LEU A 185 -6.66 -12.08 -10.93
CA LEU A 185 -6.26 -12.32 -9.55
C LEU A 185 -4.95 -13.07 -9.52
N SER A 186 -3.98 -12.57 -8.77
CA SER A 186 -2.73 -13.28 -8.50
C SER A 186 -2.56 -13.53 -7.01
N TRP A 187 -2.08 -14.72 -6.65
CA TRP A 187 -1.76 -15.10 -5.28
C TRP A 187 -0.58 -16.07 -5.24
N SER A 188 -0.03 -16.26 -4.06
CA SER A 188 1.05 -17.22 -3.85
C SER A 188 0.56 -18.51 -3.22
N VAL A 189 1.21 -19.61 -3.57
CA VAL A 189 1.07 -20.90 -2.89
C VAL A 189 2.44 -21.31 -2.37
N SER A 190 2.56 -21.41 -1.06
CA SER A 190 3.82 -21.83 -0.42
C SER A 190 4.14 -23.27 -0.73
N GLY A 191 5.36 -23.52 -1.14
CA GLY A 191 5.88 -24.87 -1.30
C GLY A 191 6.13 -25.53 0.06
N LEU A 192 5.56 -26.71 0.28
CA LEU A 192 5.78 -27.52 1.46
C LEU A 192 6.73 -28.67 1.15
N ALA A 193 7.54 -29.09 2.14
CA ALA A 193 8.37 -30.30 2.06
C ALA A 193 9.28 -30.38 0.82
N GLY A 194 9.97 -29.29 0.50
CA GLY A 194 10.91 -29.24 -0.63
C GLY A 194 10.27 -29.04 -2.01
N LYS A 195 8.98 -28.80 -2.07
CA LYS A 195 8.31 -28.35 -3.31
C LYS A 195 8.57 -26.88 -3.55
N PRO A 196 8.57 -26.43 -4.83
CA PRO A 196 8.67 -25.01 -5.14
C PRO A 196 7.43 -24.26 -4.66
N SER A 197 7.61 -23.01 -4.23
CA SER A 197 6.50 -22.07 -4.09
C SER A 197 6.06 -21.59 -5.48
N ARG A 198 4.82 -21.16 -5.60
CA ARG A 198 4.21 -20.77 -6.88
C ARG A 198 3.52 -19.43 -6.79
N LEU A 199 3.73 -18.63 -7.79
CA LEU A 199 2.83 -17.52 -8.10
C LEU A 199 1.75 -18.06 -9.04
N VAL A 200 0.50 -17.77 -8.74
CA VAL A 200 -0.68 -18.22 -9.49
C VAL A 200 -1.38 -17.02 -10.08
N LEU A 201 -1.82 -17.13 -11.32
CA LEU A 201 -2.68 -16.16 -11.98
C LEU A 201 -3.99 -16.83 -12.41
N ASP A 202 -5.09 -16.29 -11.95
CA ASP A 202 -6.44 -16.63 -12.44
C ASP A 202 -6.94 -15.51 -13.36
N THR A 203 -7.05 -15.85 -14.64
CA THR A 203 -7.65 -15.01 -15.70
C THR A 203 -8.94 -15.61 -16.23
N SER A 204 -9.32 -16.78 -15.72
CA SER A 204 -10.46 -17.54 -16.25
C SER A 204 -11.77 -16.81 -16.02
N ASN A 205 -12.54 -16.61 -17.09
CA ASN A 205 -13.89 -16.02 -17.06
C ASN A 205 -14.95 -16.97 -16.49
N GLY A 206 -14.58 -17.83 -15.53
CA GLY A 206 -15.46 -18.88 -15.03
C GLY A 206 -15.54 -20.10 -15.95
N HIS A 207 -14.82 -20.10 -17.05
CA HIS A 207 -14.60 -21.26 -17.92
C HIS A 207 -13.30 -21.95 -17.48
N SER A 208 -13.24 -23.23 -17.69
CA SER A 208 -12.34 -24.24 -17.15
C SER A 208 -10.83 -24.12 -17.47
N ASP A 209 -10.32 -22.95 -17.72
CA ASP A 209 -8.90 -22.77 -17.93
C ASP A 209 -8.20 -22.86 -16.58
N ALA A 210 -7.31 -23.83 -16.46
CA ALA A 210 -6.49 -23.97 -15.25
C ALA A 210 -5.69 -22.68 -15.03
N PRO A 211 -5.56 -22.23 -13.77
CA PRO A 211 -4.73 -21.07 -13.47
C PRO A 211 -3.30 -21.25 -13.99
N THR A 212 -2.73 -20.21 -14.56
CA THR A 212 -1.33 -20.20 -14.99
C THR A 212 -0.42 -20.01 -13.79
N THR A 213 0.74 -20.65 -13.79
CA THR A 213 1.66 -20.60 -12.65
C THR A 213 3.09 -20.27 -13.07
N VAL A 214 3.80 -19.59 -12.15
CA VAL A 214 5.25 -19.42 -12.20
C VAL A 214 5.83 -20.08 -10.95
N ASP A 215 6.66 -21.09 -11.15
CA ASP A 215 7.38 -21.77 -10.06
C ASP A 215 8.63 -20.98 -9.68
N VAL A 216 8.90 -20.84 -8.38
CA VAL A 216 10.17 -20.32 -7.86
C VAL A 216 10.97 -21.43 -7.20
N PRO A 217 12.30 -21.31 -7.11
CA PRO A 217 13.13 -22.35 -6.52
C PRO A 217 12.67 -22.82 -5.14
N ALA A 218 12.84 -24.10 -4.85
CA ALA A 218 12.49 -24.67 -3.56
C ALA A 218 13.19 -23.93 -2.41
N GLY A 219 12.46 -23.67 -1.32
CA GLY A 219 12.97 -22.96 -0.15
C GLY A 219 12.85 -21.43 -0.25
N GLN A 220 12.40 -20.89 -1.39
CA GLN A 220 12.08 -19.49 -1.52
C GLN A 220 10.57 -19.26 -1.40
N GLN A 221 10.19 -18.13 -0.81
CA GLN A 221 8.80 -17.67 -0.77
C GLN A 221 8.55 -16.70 -1.92
N VAL A 222 7.33 -16.68 -2.43
CA VAL A 222 6.90 -15.74 -3.46
C VAL A 222 5.69 -14.97 -2.97
N THR A 223 5.63 -13.67 -3.28
CA THR A 223 4.53 -12.80 -2.86
C THR A 223 4.16 -11.87 -4.00
N PRO A 224 2.91 -11.84 -4.49
CA PRO A 224 2.47 -10.83 -5.45
C PRO A 224 2.51 -9.46 -4.78
N VAL A 225 3.01 -8.45 -5.49
CA VAL A 225 3.06 -7.06 -5.03
C VAL A 225 1.88 -6.27 -5.62
N GLY A 226 1.64 -6.43 -6.92
CA GLY A 226 0.54 -5.77 -7.62
C GLY A 226 0.63 -5.96 -9.14
N PHE A 227 -0.37 -5.47 -9.85
CA PHE A 227 -0.37 -5.41 -11.30
C PHE A 227 0.26 -4.10 -11.76
N LEU A 228 1.23 -4.17 -12.67
CA LEU A 228 1.83 -2.99 -13.34
C LEU A 228 0.93 -2.45 -14.44
N ASP A 229 0.14 -3.34 -15.04
CA ASP A 229 -0.88 -3.06 -16.05
C ASP A 229 -1.86 -4.26 -16.12
N ALA A 230 -2.73 -4.25 -17.13
CA ALA A 230 -3.77 -5.27 -17.30
C ALA A 230 -3.25 -6.72 -17.50
N GLY A 231 -1.96 -6.95 -17.58
CA GLY A 231 -1.43 -8.29 -17.86
C GLY A 231 -0.16 -8.66 -17.12
N ARG A 232 0.56 -7.67 -16.54
CA ARG A 232 1.84 -7.92 -15.90
C ARG A 232 1.76 -7.80 -14.39
N VAL A 233 2.21 -8.84 -13.70
CA VAL A 233 2.30 -8.88 -12.24
C VAL A 233 3.74 -8.65 -11.79
N LEU A 234 3.92 -7.69 -10.89
CA LEU A 234 5.13 -7.55 -10.10
C LEU A 234 5.02 -8.46 -8.89
N TYR A 235 6.04 -9.27 -8.64
CA TYR A 235 6.10 -10.14 -7.48
C TYR A 235 7.49 -10.12 -6.85
N ARG A 236 7.52 -10.42 -5.57
CA ARG A 236 8.73 -10.53 -4.75
C ARG A 236 9.07 -11.99 -4.51
N VAL A 237 10.34 -12.31 -4.61
CA VAL A 237 10.90 -13.60 -4.20
C VAL A 237 11.80 -13.35 -2.99
N ASP A 238 11.48 -13.99 -1.87
CA ASP A 238 12.22 -13.85 -0.63
C ASP A 238 13.43 -14.77 -0.63
N GLY A 239 14.57 -14.24 -0.23
CA GLY A 239 15.85 -14.91 -0.08
C GLY A 239 16.71 -14.16 0.93
N ALA A 240 18.02 -14.35 0.90
CA ALA A 240 18.95 -13.57 1.73
C ALA A 240 18.82 -12.05 1.48
N GLN A 241 18.52 -11.70 0.25
CA GLN A 241 18.00 -10.39 -0.15
C GLN A 241 16.78 -10.63 -1.04
N PRO A 242 15.69 -9.88 -0.84
CA PRO A 242 14.52 -10.00 -1.69
C PRO A 242 14.83 -9.54 -3.10
N THR A 243 14.26 -10.22 -4.07
CA THR A 243 14.35 -9.83 -5.49
C THR A 243 12.95 -9.63 -6.06
N PHE A 244 12.84 -8.73 -7.01
CA PHE A 244 11.57 -8.38 -7.64
C PHE A 244 11.57 -8.82 -9.11
N TRP A 245 10.44 -9.34 -9.55
CA TRP A 245 10.27 -9.92 -10.86
C TRP A 245 8.95 -9.50 -11.46
N VAL A 246 8.91 -9.39 -12.78
CA VAL A 246 7.68 -9.16 -13.55
C VAL A 246 7.41 -10.37 -14.42
N THR A 247 6.15 -10.77 -14.49
CA THR A 247 5.67 -11.83 -15.37
C THR A 247 4.35 -11.43 -16.02
N ASP A 248 4.19 -11.81 -17.29
CA ASP A 248 2.92 -11.82 -18.03
C ASP A 248 2.33 -13.23 -18.12
N PHE A 249 2.98 -14.20 -17.46
CA PHE A 249 2.67 -15.62 -17.46
C PHE A 249 2.74 -16.33 -18.83
N GLY A 250 3.00 -15.61 -19.90
CA GLY A 250 3.20 -16.15 -21.25
C GLY A 250 4.67 -16.24 -21.63
N SER A 251 5.51 -15.41 -21.01
CA SER A 251 6.95 -15.31 -21.25
C SER A 251 7.74 -15.66 -19.99
N PRO A 252 9.02 -16.00 -20.09
CA PRO A 252 9.86 -16.17 -18.91
C PRO A 252 9.86 -14.90 -18.04
N PRO A 253 9.76 -15.03 -16.71
CA PRO A 253 9.81 -13.89 -15.81
C PRO A 253 11.09 -13.08 -15.96
N VAL A 254 10.97 -11.76 -15.82
CA VAL A 254 12.07 -10.82 -15.95
C VAL A 254 12.35 -10.17 -14.60
N GLN A 255 13.60 -10.24 -14.12
CA GLN A 255 13.99 -9.60 -12.88
C GLN A 255 14.04 -8.08 -13.06
N VAL A 256 13.38 -7.35 -12.17
CA VAL A 256 13.49 -5.89 -12.06
C VAL A 256 14.72 -5.58 -11.22
N ARG A 257 15.68 -4.87 -11.82
CA ARG A 257 16.93 -4.48 -11.18
C ARG A 257 16.78 -3.13 -10.49
N ASP A 258 17.70 -2.84 -9.59
CA ASP A 258 17.85 -1.54 -8.92
C ASP A 258 16.66 -1.13 -8.06
N VAL A 259 15.89 -2.12 -7.58
CA VAL A 259 14.83 -1.97 -6.57
C VAL A 259 15.17 -2.78 -5.33
N SER A 260 14.83 -2.24 -4.16
CA SER A 260 15.20 -2.81 -2.87
C SER A 260 14.00 -3.30 -2.06
N ASN A 261 12.94 -2.51 -1.98
CA ASN A 261 11.73 -2.85 -1.23
C ASN A 261 10.53 -2.11 -1.80
N VAL A 262 9.82 -2.74 -2.72
CA VAL A 262 8.63 -2.16 -3.35
C VAL A 262 7.46 -2.21 -2.38
N THR A 263 6.86 -1.04 -2.11
CA THR A 263 5.74 -0.87 -1.17
C THR A 263 4.40 -0.68 -1.88
N ALA A 264 4.41 -0.11 -3.09
CA ALA A 264 3.21 0.12 -3.90
C ALA A 264 3.52 0.04 -5.39
N VAL A 265 2.49 -0.27 -6.16
CA VAL A 265 2.51 -0.36 -7.62
C VAL A 265 1.29 0.38 -8.16
N SER A 266 1.45 1.12 -9.25
CA SER A 266 0.33 1.71 -9.98
C SER A 266 -0.01 0.86 -11.19
N GLY A 267 -1.24 0.35 -11.23
CA GLY A 267 -1.78 -0.37 -12.39
C GLY A 267 -2.03 0.50 -13.61
N ALA A 268 -2.12 1.82 -13.45
CA ALA A 268 -2.39 2.75 -14.54
C ALA A 268 -1.14 3.21 -15.29
N GLY A 269 0.02 3.20 -14.65
CA GLY A 269 1.21 3.87 -15.20
C GLY A 269 2.48 3.02 -15.28
N GLY A 270 2.44 1.75 -14.88
CA GLY A 270 3.66 0.93 -14.84
C GLY A 270 4.73 1.52 -13.92
N VAL A 271 4.34 2.22 -12.87
CA VAL A 271 5.24 2.81 -11.88
C VAL A 271 5.15 2.08 -10.55
N LEU A 272 6.21 2.15 -9.78
CA LEU A 272 6.29 1.58 -8.44
C LEU A 272 6.89 2.57 -7.45
N ALA A 273 6.59 2.38 -6.19
CA ALA A 273 7.23 3.04 -5.06
C ALA A 273 8.23 2.08 -4.42
N ASP A 274 9.49 2.49 -4.34
CA ASP A 274 10.62 1.70 -3.86
C ASP A 274 11.32 2.40 -2.70
N GLN A 275 11.60 1.67 -1.63
CA GLN A 275 12.42 2.14 -0.52
C GLN A 275 13.90 1.98 -0.88
N THR A 276 14.63 3.07 -1.01
CA THR A 276 16.03 3.08 -1.48
C THR A 276 17.08 3.07 -0.40
N ALA A 277 16.75 3.56 0.79
CA ALA A 277 17.66 3.61 1.92
C ALA A 277 16.89 3.54 3.23
N SER A 278 17.56 2.96 4.22
CA SER A 278 17.18 3.11 5.62
C SER A 278 18.38 3.74 6.29
N ASN A 279 18.21 4.93 6.87
CA ASN A 279 19.28 5.66 7.53
C ASN A 279 19.51 5.12 8.95
N ASP A 280 20.68 5.39 9.53
CA ASP A 280 21.02 4.96 10.90
C ASP A 280 20.11 5.54 11.99
N ASP A 281 19.42 6.65 11.69
CA ASP A 281 18.43 7.28 12.57
C ASP A 281 17.02 6.60 12.46
N GLY A 282 16.89 5.59 11.61
CA GLY A 282 15.65 4.84 11.34
C GLY A 282 14.73 5.54 10.34
N THR A 283 15.17 6.61 9.70
CA THR A 283 14.44 7.19 8.55
C THR A 283 14.73 6.39 7.29
N SER A 284 13.74 6.30 6.43
CA SER A 284 13.87 5.65 5.12
C SER A 284 13.55 6.65 4.01
N CYS A 285 14.18 6.47 2.86
CA CYS A 285 13.87 7.27 1.67
C CYS A 285 13.11 6.40 0.67
N TRP A 286 12.12 6.99 0.03
CA TRP A 286 11.32 6.36 -1.02
C TRP A 286 11.48 7.09 -2.33
N VAL A 287 11.40 6.35 -3.41
CA VAL A 287 11.41 6.87 -4.78
C VAL A 287 10.25 6.30 -5.56
N VAL A 288 9.74 7.07 -6.52
CA VAL A 288 8.86 6.58 -7.57
C VAL A 288 9.71 6.30 -8.79
N ARG A 289 9.53 5.12 -9.39
CA ARG A 289 10.24 4.69 -10.59
C ARG A 289 9.24 4.15 -11.61
N SER A 290 9.48 4.36 -12.89
CA SER A 290 8.78 3.61 -13.91
C SER A 290 9.49 2.28 -14.18
N VAL A 291 8.74 1.28 -14.63
CA VAL A 291 9.25 -0.05 -14.95
C VAL A 291 9.04 -0.31 -16.43
N THR A 292 10.10 -0.16 -17.19
CA THR A 292 10.15 -0.49 -18.62
C THR A 292 11.02 -1.72 -18.85
N GLY A 293 10.39 -2.84 -19.19
CA GLY A 293 11.11 -4.10 -19.39
C GLY A 293 11.70 -4.65 -18.09
N SER A 294 13.04 -4.80 -18.02
CA SER A 294 13.79 -5.38 -16.91
C SER A 294 14.50 -4.36 -16.02
N ALA A 295 14.38 -3.08 -16.30
CA ALA A 295 15.00 -2.01 -15.52
C ALA A 295 13.93 -1.16 -14.86
N ALA A 296 14.18 -0.76 -13.61
CA ALA A 296 13.52 0.40 -13.05
C ALA A 296 14.26 1.63 -13.54
N ASP A 297 13.53 2.53 -14.18
CA ASP A 297 14.09 3.76 -14.72
C ASP A 297 14.58 4.70 -13.60
N GLU A 298 15.25 5.79 -14.00
CA GLU A 298 15.65 6.84 -13.06
C GLU A 298 14.45 7.30 -12.20
N ALA A 299 14.74 7.71 -10.98
CA ALA A 299 13.71 8.13 -10.05
C ALA A 299 12.94 9.35 -10.58
N LEU A 300 11.63 9.21 -10.73
CA LEU A 300 10.71 10.30 -11.10
C LEU A 300 10.52 11.26 -9.93
N ALA A 301 10.38 10.70 -8.72
CA ALA A 301 10.17 11.44 -7.49
C ALA A 301 10.93 10.79 -6.35
N ARG A 302 11.27 11.59 -5.31
CA ARG A 302 11.96 11.11 -4.10
C ARG A 302 11.47 11.86 -2.88
N SER A 303 11.33 11.13 -1.76
CA SER A 303 11.13 11.70 -0.43
C SER A 303 11.82 10.87 0.64
N CYS A 304 12.39 11.53 1.66
CA CYS A 304 12.82 10.90 2.91
C CYS A 304 11.90 11.29 4.07
N ASP A 305 11.00 12.24 3.85
CA ASP A 305 10.04 12.70 4.87
C ASP A 305 8.78 11.80 4.87
N TRP A 306 8.50 11.14 3.76
CA TRP A 306 7.27 10.37 3.53
C TRP A 306 7.57 8.94 3.09
N THR A 307 6.94 7.99 3.76
CA THR A 307 6.79 6.59 3.31
C THR A 307 5.66 6.53 2.28
N PHE A 308 5.93 6.04 1.08
CA PHE A 308 4.93 5.90 0.02
C PHE A 308 4.13 4.60 0.21
N GLN A 309 2.80 4.69 0.26
CA GLN A 309 1.93 3.56 0.58
C GLN A 309 1.08 3.06 -0.58
N ALA A 310 0.41 3.95 -1.31
CA ALA A 310 -0.51 3.57 -2.38
C ALA A 310 -0.62 4.67 -3.43
N PHE A 311 -0.69 4.28 -4.70
CA PHE A 311 -1.01 5.19 -5.81
C PHE A 311 -2.51 5.41 -5.91
N SER A 312 -2.92 6.60 -6.41
CA SER A 312 -4.27 6.84 -6.89
C SER A 312 -4.60 5.92 -8.08
N PRO A 313 -5.87 5.66 -8.37
CA PRO A 313 -6.26 4.82 -9.51
C PRO A 313 -5.67 5.27 -10.84
N ASP A 314 -5.53 6.58 -11.08
CA ASP A 314 -4.90 7.16 -12.28
C ASP A 314 -3.36 7.19 -12.21
N GLY A 315 -2.76 6.83 -11.06
CA GLY A 315 -1.31 6.82 -10.84
C GLY A 315 -0.67 8.21 -10.67
N SER A 316 -1.44 9.30 -10.70
CA SER A 316 -0.92 10.66 -10.63
C SER A 316 -0.53 11.11 -9.22
N ARG A 317 -1.03 10.42 -8.20
CA ARG A 317 -0.84 10.76 -6.79
C ARG A 317 -0.44 9.55 -5.96
N LEU A 318 0.07 9.84 -4.76
CA LEU A 318 0.49 8.86 -3.76
C LEU A 318 -0.07 9.22 -2.40
N VAL A 319 -0.39 8.21 -1.61
CA VAL A 319 -0.52 8.36 -0.16
C VAL A 319 0.86 8.31 0.47
N GLY A 320 1.17 9.32 1.27
CA GLY A 320 2.36 9.35 2.14
C GLY A 320 1.98 9.35 3.61
N VAL A 321 2.75 8.64 4.41
CA VAL A 321 2.75 8.78 5.87
C VAL A 321 4.13 9.20 6.32
N PRO A 322 4.30 9.92 7.45
CA PRO A 322 5.63 10.33 7.92
C PRO A 322 6.58 9.14 8.02
N SER A 323 7.80 9.29 7.54
CA SER A 323 8.81 8.21 7.49
C SER A 323 9.25 7.74 8.88
N ASP A 324 9.03 8.53 9.91
CA ASP A 324 9.26 8.22 11.31
C ASP A 324 8.07 7.58 12.03
N SER A 325 7.01 7.22 11.28
CA SER A 325 5.86 6.48 11.82
C SER A 325 6.30 5.12 12.36
N ASP A 326 5.87 4.81 13.59
CA ASP A 326 6.24 3.59 14.30
C ASP A 326 5.40 2.34 13.92
N GLY A 327 4.53 2.46 12.92
CA GLY A 327 3.66 1.37 12.45
C GLY A 327 2.40 1.12 13.28
N LEU A 328 2.21 1.82 14.40
CA LEU A 328 1.00 1.72 15.23
C LEU A 328 -0.12 2.68 14.80
N GLY A 329 0.13 3.43 13.76
CA GLY A 329 -0.74 4.45 13.17
C GLY A 329 0.02 5.72 12.83
N ALA A 330 -0.48 6.46 11.88
CA ALA A 330 0.17 7.67 11.40
C ALA A 330 -0.38 8.92 12.09
N ALA A 331 0.52 9.84 12.48
CA ALA A 331 0.14 11.14 13.02
C ALA A 331 -0.35 12.11 11.93
N ALA A 332 0.01 11.83 10.69
CA ALA A 332 -0.39 12.58 9.51
C ALA A 332 -0.51 11.67 8.29
N VAL A 333 -1.31 12.09 7.33
CA VAL A 333 -1.43 11.49 6.01
C VAL A 333 -1.29 12.61 4.98
N ALA A 334 -0.45 12.42 3.97
CA ALA A 334 -0.30 13.35 2.87
C ALA A 334 -0.79 12.73 1.57
N VAL A 335 -1.39 13.56 0.73
CA VAL A 335 -1.52 13.30 -0.70
C VAL A 335 -0.32 13.94 -1.37
N LEU A 336 0.49 13.13 -2.03
CA LEU A 336 1.70 13.56 -2.73
C LEU A 336 1.47 13.51 -4.25
N ASP A 337 2.09 14.40 -4.97
CA ASP A 337 2.21 14.31 -6.42
C ASP A 337 3.22 13.21 -6.79
N ALA A 338 2.81 12.23 -7.58
CA ALA A 338 3.63 11.06 -7.89
C ALA A 338 4.86 11.38 -8.77
N GLY A 339 4.80 12.46 -9.54
CA GLY A 339 5.93 12.88 -10.40
C GLY A 339 7.00 13.67 -9.66
N THR A 340 6.67 14.26 -8.50
CA THR A 340 7.60 15.12 -7.76
C THR A 340 7.86 14.67 -6.32
N GLY A 341 7.00 13.83 -5.75
CA GLY A 341 7.03 13.40 -4.35
C GLY A 341 6.66 14.49 -3.35
N LYS A 342 6.17 15.65 -3.81
CA LYS A 342 5.82 16.78 -2.96
C LYS A 342 4.37 16.69 -2.48
N PRO A 343 4.08 17.15 -1.25
CA PRO A 343 2.72 17.23 -0.75
C PRO A 343 1.85 18.15 -1.62
N VAL A 344 0.66 17.68 -1.95
CA VAL A 344 -0.47 18.46 -2.48
C VAL A 344 -1.30 18.97 -1.31
N VAL A 345 -1.57 18.08 -0.36
CA VAL A 345 -2.24 18.38 0.89
C VAL A 345 -1.73 17.42 1.97
N THR A 346 -1.58 17.93 3.19
CA THR A 346 -1.23 17.17 4.38
C THR A 346 -2.36 17.26 5.40
N PHE A 347 -2.84 16.12 5.86
CA PHE A 347 -3.82 16.00 6.93
C PHE A 347 -3.07 15.61 8.22
N GLU A 348 -3.01 16.53 9.17
CA GLU A 348 -2.33 16.31 10.44
C GLU A 348 -3.36 16.19 11.56
N ARG A 349 -3.22 15.19 12.43
CA ARG A 349 -4.06 15.11 13.62
C ARG A 349 -3.91 16.35 14.49
N SER A 350 -4.95 16.68 15.24
CA SER A 350 -4.84 17.67 16.31
C SER A 350 -3.69 17.29 17.27
N ARG A 351 -2.93 18.27 17.71
CA ARG A 351 -1.84 18.06 18.69
C ARG A 351 -2.33 17.65 20.07
N THR A 352 -3.60 17.86 20.35
CA THR A 352 -4.24 17.50 21.60
C THR A 352 -5.01 16.19 21.41
N GLY A 353 -4.60 15.11 22.07
CA GLY A 353 -5.27 13.82 22.03
C GLY A 353 -4.44 12.67 21.45
N ASP A 354 -4.97 11.45 21.60
CA ASP A 354 -4.35 10.20 21.14
C ASP A 354 -4.87 9.76 19.75
N ALA A 355 -5.20 10.75 18.89
CA ALA A 355 -5.69 10.48 17.56
C ALA A 355 -4.59 9.94 16.62
N PHE A 356 -4.94 9.00 15.74
CA PHE A 356 -4.06 8.49 14.69
C PHE A 356 -4.87 7.90 13.52
N VAL A 357 -4.28 7.88 12.34
CA VAL A 357 -4.81 7.19 11.16
C VAL A 357 -4.20 5.81 11.10
N ALA A 358 -5.05 4.78 11.10
CA ALA A 358 -4.61 3.40 11.05
C ALA A 358 -4.45 2.88 9.63
N ARG A 359 -5.39 3.25 8.73
CA ARG A 359 -5.44 2.77 7.35
C ARG A 359 -6.00 3.82 6.43
N THR A 360 -5.54 3.79 5.19
CA THR A 360 -6.08 4.61 4.08
C THR A 360 -6.27 3.76 2.84
N VAL A 361 -7.20 4.17 1.98
CA VAL A 361 -7.39 3.61 0.64
C VAL A 361 -7.91 4.72 -0.29
N TRP A 362 -7.54 4.68 -1.55
CA TRP A 362 -8.12 5.56 -2.56
C TRP A 362 -9.57 5.12 -2.86
N GLU A 363 -10.50 6.05 -2.74
CA GLU A 363 -11.88 5.88 -3.18
C GLU A 363 -12.00 6.14 -4.68
N ASP A 364 -11.34 7.20 -5.13
CA ASP A 364 -11.18 7.63 -6.53
C ASP A 364 -9.89 8.47 -6.67
N ASP A 365 -9.69 9.15 -7.80
CA ASP A 365 -8.49 9.97 -8.04
C ASP A 365 -8.44 11.25 -7.19
N ALA A 366 -9.54 11.60 -6.54
CA ALA A 366 -9.68 12.85 -5.78
C ALA A 366 -9.90 12.61 -4.28
N HIS A 367 -10.24 11.40 -3.85
CA HIS A 367 -10.62 11.12 -2.47
C HIS A 367 -9.96 9.89 -1.89
N LEU A 368 -9.55 10.00 -0.64
CA LEU A 368 -9.10 8.90 0.22
C LEU A 368 -10.16 8.59 1.26
N LEU A 369 -10.35 7.31 1.56
CA LEU A 369 -10.99 6.89 2.81
C LEU A 369 -9.89 6.65 3.85
N ALA A 370 -10.13 7.13 5.07
CA ALA A 370 -9.22 6.98 6.19
C ALA A 370 -9.96 6.42 7.41
N SER A 371 -9.40 5.37 8.01
CA SER A 371 -9.82 4.88 9.32
C SER A 371 -8.99 5.57 10.39
N MET A 372 -9.63 6.39 11.20
CA MET A 372 -9.00 7.20 12.24
C MET A 372 -9.55 6.84 13.62
N PHE A 373 -8.66 6.69 14.59
CA PHE A 373 -9.03 6.61 16.00
C PHE A 373 -8.89 7.99 16.65
N GLU A 374 -9.93 8.45 17.32
CA GLU A 374 -9.95 9.73 18.04
C GLU A 374 -10.89 9.61 19.22
N ASP A 375 -10.47 10.10 20.38
CA ASP A 375 -11.29 10.18 21.62
C ASP A 375 -12.01 8.87 21.99
N GLY A 376 -11.31 7.73 21.87
CA GLY A 376 -11.85 6.42 22.25
C GLY A 376 -12.83 5.81 21.22
N SER A 377 -12.91 6.37 20.02
CA SER A 377 -13.80 5.91 18.96
C SER A 377 -13.10 5.83 17.61
N TRP A 378 -13.57 4.93 16.76
CA TRP A 378 -13.15 4.81 15.38
C TRP A 378 -14.06 5.64 14.47
N HIS A 379 -13.44 6.32 13.52
CA HIS A 379 -14.12 7.13 12.52
C HIS A 379 -13.66 6.74 11.13
N LEU A 380 -14.60 6.62 10.21
CA LEU A 380 -14.36 6.55 8.78
C LEU A 380 -14.52 7.96 8.21
N LEU A 381 -13.44 8.49 7.64
CA LEU A 381 -13.39 9.83 7.06
C LEU A 381 -13.11 9.72 5.56
N ARG A 382 -13.62 10.69 4.80
CA ARG A 382 -13.20 10.96 3.42
C ARG A 382 -12.32 12.19 3.43
N LEU A 383 -11.15 12.09 2.79
CA LEU A 383 -10.15 13.14 2.69
C LEU A 383 -10.00 13.52 1.22
N GLY A 384 -10.37 14.74 0.86
CA GLY A 384 -10.27 15.24 -0.51
C GLY A 384 -8.88 15.80 -0.80
N VAL A 385 -8.40 15.63 -2.02
CA VAL A 385 -7.13 16.22 -2.49
C VAL A 385 -7.14 17.75 -2.46
N ASP A 386 -8.31 18.34 -2.39
CA ASP A 386 -8.54 19.78 -2.19
C ASP A 386 -8.49 20.20 -0.71
N GLY A 387 -8.25 19.26 0.20
CA GLY A 387 -8.18 19.48 1.65
C GLY A 387 -9.53 19.44 2.35
N THR A 388 -10.58 18.97 1.71
CA THR A 388 -11.86 18.69 2.37
C THR A 388 -11.74 17.47 3.29
N VAL A 389 -12.50 17.49 4.38
CA VAL A 389 -12.66 16.34 5.30
C VAL A 389 -14.15 16.15 5.51
N GLU A 390 -14.63 14.92 5.31
CA GLU A 390 -16.03 14.55 5.54
C GLU A 390 -16.09 13.36 6.51
N TRP A 391 -17.07 13.39 7.41
CA TRP A 391 -17.35 12.28 8.29
C TRP A 391 -18.35 11.32 7.62
N LEU A 392 -18.01 10.03 7.58
CA LEU A 392 -18.86 9.03 6.93
C LEU A 392 -19.52 8.09 7.93
N LYS A 393 -18.78 7.62 8.91
CA LYS A 393 -19.26 6.65 9.90
C LYS A 393 -18.43 6.70 11.18
N GLY A 394 -19.06 6.45 12.31
CA GLY A 394 -18.41 6.20 13.60
C GLY A 394 -18.68 4.79 14.10
N SER A 395 -17.78 4.26 14.89
CA SER A 395 -17.94 3.00 15.60
C SER A 395 -17.16 3.06 16.91
N ALA A 396 -17.80 2.64 18.00
CA ALA A 396 -17.07 2.39 19.25
C ALA A 396 -16.19 1.15 19.07
N GLY A 397 -15.01 1.15 19.68
CA GLY A 397 -14.10 0.01 19.59
C GLY A 397 -12.80 0.23 20.35
N ALA A 398 -12.08 -0.85 20.61
CA ALA A 398 -10.77 -0.77 21.22
C ALA A 398 -9.76 -0.13 20.28
N GLU A 399 -8.83 0.65 20.81
CA GLU A 399 -7.78 1.34 20.04
C GLU A 399 -6.98 0.40 19.13
N GLU A 400 -6.83 -0.85 19.54
CA GLU A 400 -6.00 -1.83 18.84
C GLU A 400 -6.66 -2.43 17.60
N SER A 401 -7.95 -2.26 17.42
CA SER A 401 -8.70 -2.99 16.39
C SER A 401 -9.66 -2.06 15.66
N SER A 402 -9.22 -1.55 14.51
CA SER A 402 -10.13 -0.82 13.63
C SER A 402 -11.26 -1.74 13.14
N PRO A 403 -12.53 -1.36 13.28
CA PRO A 403 -13.64 -2.09 12.70
C PRO A 403 -13.70 -1.95 11.18
N PHE A 404 -12.95 -0.98 10.61
CA PHE A 404 -12.93 -0.70 9.18
C PHE A 404 -11.71 -1.33 8.53
N ALA A 405 -11.94 -2.17 7.51
CA ALA A 405 -10.89 -2.62 6.60
C ALA A 405 -11.31 -2.34 5.16
N PHE A 406 -10.36 -1.93 4.37
CA PHE A 406 -10.63 -1.50 3.00
C PHE A 406 -10.24 -2.57 2.00
N SER A 407 -11.02 -2.65 0.91
CA SER A 407 -10.55 -3.25 -0.30
C SER A 407 -9.60 -2.26 -0.97
N ALA A 408 -8.31 -2.53 -0.96
CA ALA A 408 -7.45 -1.75 -1.82
C ALA A 408 -7.97 -1.90 -3.26
N ARG A 409 -8.26 -0.78 -3.94
CA ARG A 409 -8.28 -0.82 -5.40
C ARG A 409 -6.83 -1.03 -5.81
N PRO A 410 -6.58 -2.01 -6.65
CA PRO A 410 -5.25 -2.27 -7.17
C PRO A 410 -4.73 -1.11 -7.98
#